data_2c534440c7f5e6f8db599ee7d1aa00b4
#
_entry.id   2c534440c7f5e6f8db599ee7d1aa00b4
#
_cell.length_a   1.000
_cell.length_b   1.000
_cell.length_c   1.000
_cell.angle_alpha   90.00
_cell.angle_beta   90.00
_cell.angle_gamma   90.00
#
_symmetry.space_group_name_H-M   'P 1'
#
loop_
_entity.id
_entity.type
_entity.pdbx_description
1 polymer ?
#
loop_
_entity_poly.entity_id
_entity_poly.type
_entity_poly.pdbx_seq_one_letter_code
_entity_poly.pdbx_strand_id
1 'polypeptide(L)'
;DVSVEVPHAGFPQKYLETKACRIALQDALLRMFGKALAKKDKTRKASGKSGTVRVSRPGQEVLERTALTISPKTGDLRLNMNVGFPANGRKICSDVLEQILFNQLPPMIENNLIYANLTDAQKEELENVYQLTCNQQAIRQYIQDNDLAAFVANGSVLPRVSGASDLPMEDAVEFKSPEDLEIAIDVPFGAPVKGMKIPLGVTLIVGGGYHGKSTLLKALERGVYNHIAKDGREYVLARKDAMKVRAEDGRAVHNDDISMFIQNLPNIKSTVSFTTEDASGSTSQAANVAEALESGSQLLLMDED
;
A
#
# COMPACT_ATOMS: atom_id res chain seq x y z
N ASP A 1 -5.39 -7.89 -23.05
CA ASP A 1 -6.10 -7.63 -21.79
C ASP A 1 -7.53 -8.11 -21.91
N VAL A 2 -8.07 -8.67 -20.84
CA VAL A 2 -9.47 -9.15 -20.75
C VAL A 2 -10.11 -8.49 -19.53
N SER A 3 -11.29 -7.91 -19.71
CA SER A 3 -12.12 -7.36 -18.65
C SER A 3 -13.38 -8.22 -18.51
N VAL A 4 -13.67 -8.64 -17.29
CA VAL A 4 -14.85 -9.46 -16.99
C VAL A 4 -15.73 -8.74 -15.97
N GLU A 5 -17.00 -8.56 -16.30
CA GLU A 5 -18.01 -8.08 -15.37
C GLU A 5 -18.60 -9.27 -14.60
N VAL A 6 -18.72 -9.10 -13.29
CA VAL A 6 -19.34 -10.08 -12.39
C VAL A 6 -20.54 -9.40 -11.72
N PRO A 7 -21.71 -9.43 -12.37
CA PRO A 7 -22.92 -8.86 -11.78
C PRO A 7 -23.39 -9.71 -10.60
N HIS A 8 -24.08 -9.07 -9.67
CA HIS A 8 -24.69 -9.74 -8.51
C HIS A 8 -23.68 -10.58 -7.68
N ALA A 9 -22.47 -10.05 -7.46
CA ALA A 9 -21.45 -10.75 -6.67
C ALA A 9 -21.89 -11.05 -5.22
N GLY A 10 -22.89 -10.34 -4.70
CA GLY A 10 -23.64 -10.67 -3.47
C GLY A 10 -22.87 -10.43 -2.17
N PHE A 11 -21.87 -9.57 -2.15
CA PHE A 11 -21.13 -9.26 -0.92
C PHE A 11 -22.00 -8.49 0.07
N PRO A 12 -21.91 -8.81 1.40
CA PRO A 12 -22.61 -8.09 2.45
C PRO A 12 -22.36 -6.57 2.40
N GLN A 13 -23.41 -5.80 2.70
CA GLN A 13 -23.38 -4.33 2.62
C GLN A 13 -22.26 -3.70 3.45
N LYS A 14 -21.94 -4.27 4.63
CA LYS A 14 -20.86 -3.77 5.50
C LYS A 14 -19.51 -3.63 4.80
N TYR A 15 -19.20 -4.48 3.82
CA TYR A 15 -17.96 -4.37 3.03
C TYR A 15 -18.01 -3.24 2.00
N LEU A 16 -19.19 -2.69 1.73
CA LEU A 16 -19.43 -1.68 0.69
C LEU A 16 -19.68 -0.28 1.26
N GLU A 17 -19.96 -0.15 2.55
CA GLU A 17 -20.39 1.11 3.18
C GLU A 17 -19.36 2.22 3.03
N THR A 18 -18.12 1.97 3.36
CA THR A 18 -17.06 2.98 3.28
C THR A 18 -16.11 2.72 2.11
N LYS A 19 -15.46 3.79 1.63
CA LYS A 19 -14.43 3.64 0.59
C LYS A 19 -13.30 2.72 1.07
N ALA A 20 -12.90 2.81 2.34
CA ALA A 20 -11.83 1.99 2.90
C ALA A 20 -12.20 0.49 2.91
N CYS A 21 -13.42 0.15 3.32
CA CYS A 21 -13.90 -1.24 3.30
C CYS A 21 -13.98 -1.79 1.87
N ARG A 22 -14.45 -0.99 0.90
CA ARG A 22 -14.47 -1.41 -0.51
C ARG A 22 -13.07 -1.69 -1.06
N ILE A 23 -12.10 -0.79 -0.80
CA ILE A 23 -10.71 -1.00 -1.23
C ILE A 23 -10.12 -2.26 -0.60
N ALA A 24 -10.36 -2.48 0.69
CA ALA A 24 -9.88 -3.66 1.40
C ALA A 24 -10.50 -4.95 0.84
N LEU A 25 -11.80 -4.95 0.54
CA LEU A 25 -12.46 -6.08 -0.12
C LEU A 25 -11.88 -6.34 -1.52
N GLN A 26 -11.71 -5.30 -2.33
CA GLN A 26 -11.11 -5.40 -3.68
C GLN A 26 -9.69 -6.00 -3.61
N ASP A 27 -8.85 -5.51 -2.70
CA ASP A 27 -7.49 -5.98 -2.52
C ASP A 27 -7.47 -7.46 -2.06
N ALA A 28 -8.32 -7.83 -1.09
CA ALA A 28 -8.43 -9.20 -0.61
C ALA A 28 -8.89 -10.18 -1.70
N LEU A 29 -9.93 -9.83 -2.44
CA LEU A 29 -10.44 -10.64 -3.55
C LEU A 29 -9.40 -10.81 -4.66
N LEU A 30 -8.69 -9.75 -5.01
CA LEU A 30 -7.61 -9.79 -6.00
C LEU A 30 -6.48 -10.74 -5.57
N ARG A 31 -6.11 -10.72 -4.27
CA ARG A 31 -5.13 -11.66 -3.70
C ARG A 31 -5.61 -13.09 -3.72
N MET A 32 -6.87 -13.33 -3.32
CA MET A 32 -7.48 -14.66 -3.33
C MET A 32 -7.53 -15.24 -4.74
N PHE A 33 -7.99 -14.44 -5.70
CA PHE A 33 -8.04 -14.83 -7.11
C PHE A 33 -6.64 -15.09 -7.69
N GLY A 34 -5.66 -14.23 -7.37
CA GLY A 34 -4.26 -14.40 -7.76
C GLY A 34 -3.64 -15.69 -7.19
N LYS A 35 -3.95 -16.04 -5.93
CA LYS A 35 -3.54 -17.33 -5.31
C LYS A 35 -4.17 -18.53 -6.04
N ALA A 36 -5.46 -18.43 -6.42
CA ALA A 36 -6.14 -19.48 -7.18
C ALA A 36 -5.53 -19.69 -8.57
N LEU A 37 -5.22 -18.61 -9.29
CA LEU A 37 -4.51 -18.66 -10.57
C LEU A 37 -3.13 -19.31 -10.43
N ALA A 38 -2.34 -18.92 -9.44
CA ALA A 38 -0.99 -19.45 -9.22
C ALA A 38 -0.98 -20.95 -8.89
N LYS A 39 -1.99 -21.45 -8.17
CA LYS A 39 -2.14 -22.90 -7.93
C LYS A 39 -2.36 -23.68 -9.23
N LYS A 40 -3.14 -23.12 -10.16
CA LYS A 40 -3.45 -23.74 -11.45
C LYS A 40 -2.25 -23.69 -12.41
N ASP A 41 -1.47 -22.59 -12.42
CA ASP A 41 -0.30 -22.46 -13.27
C ASP A 41 0.81 -23.48 -12.93
N LYS A 42 0.96 -23.88 -11.66
CA LYS A 42 1.93 -24.91 -11.24
C LYS A 42 1.70 -26.29 -11.90
N THR A 43 0.50 -26.54 -12.37
CA THR A 43 0.16 -27.82 -13.06
C THR A 43 0.38 -27.78 -14.58
N ARG A 44 0.80 -26.62 -15.12
CA ARG A 44 0.98 -26.37 -16.56
C ARG A 44 2.41 -26.66 -17.02
N LYS A 45 2.53 -27.42 -18.10
CA LYS A 45 3.80 -27.70 -18.80
C LYS A 45 3.98 -26.81 -20.03
N ALA A 46 3.72 -25.49 -19.93
CA ALA A 46 3.88 -24.57 -21.06
C ALA A 46 5.09 -23.66 -20.87
N SER A 47 5.86 -23.39 -21.92
CA SER A 47 6.98 -22.46 -21.91
C SER A 47 6.53 -21.00 -22.10
N GLY A 48 7.11 -20.10 -21.36
CA GLY A 48 6.92 -18.65 -21.54
C GLY A 48 5.55 -18.13 -21.12
N LYS A 49 5.07 -17.07 -21.80
CA LYS A 49 3.77 -16.40 -21.51
C LYS A 49 2.56 -17.04 -22.21
N SER A 50 2.80 -18.09 -23.03
CA SER A 50 1.77 -18.76 -23.84
C SER A 50 0.68 -19.37 -22.97
N GLY A 51 -0.57 -18.91 -23.14
CA GLY A 51 -1.75 -19.38 -22.42
C GLY A 51 -1.75 -19.10 -20.91
N THR A 52 -0.90 -18.24 -20.37
CA THR A 52 -0.92 -17.85 -18.95
C THR A 52 -2.02 -16.81 -18.69
N VAL A 53 -2.69 -16.94 -17.56
CA VAL A 53 -3.62 -15.92 -17.06
C VAL A 53 -2.97 -15.22 -15.86
N ARG A 54 -2.96 -13.90 -15.87
CA ARG A 54 -2.32 -13.09 -14.83
C ARG A 54 -3.22 -11.94 -14.39
N VAL A 55 -3.18 -11.67 -13.09
CA VAL A 55 -3.74 -10.45 -12.50
C VAL A 55 -2.63 -9.67 -11.80
N SER A 56 -2.90 -8.42 -11.46
CA SER A 56 -1.99 -7.63 -10.63
C SER A 56 -1.66 -8.37 -9.33
N ARG A 57 -0.40 -8.31 -8.91
CA ARG A 57 0.07 -8.89 -7.65
C ARG A 57 0.32 -7.77 -6.64
N PRO A 58 -0.60 -7.57 -5.68
CA PRO A 58 -0.41 -6.58 -4.63
C PRO A 58 0.80 -6.89 -3.73
N GLY A 59 1.53 -5.85 -3.29
CA GLY A 59 2.52 -5.92 -2.22
C GLY A 59 1.87 -6.00 -0.83
N GLN A 60 2.49 -5.46 0.19
CA GLN A 60 1.98 -5.52 1.57
C GLN A 60 0.91 -4.44 1.86
N GLU A 61 0.89 -3.37 1.09
CA GLU A 61 -0.06 -2.28 1.24
C GLU A 61 -1.39 -2.58 0.57
N VAL A 62 -2.47 -2.13 1.22
CA VAL A 62 -3.84 -2.17 0.69
C VAL A 62 -4.08 -0.90 -0.13
N LEU A 63 -4.13 -1.02 -1.45
CA LEU A 63 -4.26 0.09 -2.38
C LEU A 63 -5.47 -0.09 -3.31
N GLU A 64 -6.10 1.02 -3.68
CA GLU A 64 -7.09 1.05 -4.75
C GLU A 64 -6.42 0.74 -6.09
N ARG A 65 -6.92 -0.28 -6.81
CA ARG A 65 -6.36 -0.75 -8.08
C ARG A 65 -7.45 -0.97 -9.11
N THR A 66 -7.13 -0.70 -10.37
CA THR A 66 -8.04 -0.96 -11.49
C THR A 66 -8.12 -2.44 -11.86
N ALA A 67 -7.27 -3.29 -11.30
CA ALA A 67 -7.26 -4.72 -11.55
C ALA A 67 -8.54 -5.43 -11.07
N LEU A 68 -9.14 -4.96 -9.96
CA LEU A 68 -10.44 -5.37 -9.49
C LEU A 68 -11.15 -4.18 -8.87
N THR A 69 -12.32 -3.85 -9.36
CA THR A 69 -13.14 -2.74 -8.87
C THR A 69 -14.53 -3.21 -8.50
N ILE A 70 -15.16 -2.55 -7.53
CA ILE A 70 -16.51 -2.85 -7.05
C ILE A 70 -17.36 -1.59 -7.17
N SER A 71 -18.54 -1.71 -7.79
CA SER A 71 -19.52 -0.65 -7.83
C SER A 71 -20.09 -0.39 -6.43
N PRO A 72 -19.99 0.83 -5.89
CA PRO A 72 -20.55 1.14 -4.57
C PRO A 72 -22.07 1.10 -4.53
N LYS A 73 -22.74 1.18 -5.69
CA LYS A 73 -24.20 1.22 -5.81
C LYS A 73 -24.81 -0.17 -5.98
N THR A 74 -24.20 -1.00 -6.84
CA THR A 74 -24.77 -2.30 -7.22
C THR A 74 -24.04 -3.49 -6.61
N GLY A 75 -22.80 -3.29 -6.14
CA GLY A 75 -21.93 -4.37 -5.67
C GLY A 75 -21.36 -5.24 -6.80
N ASP A 76 -21.58 -4.86 -8.05
CA ASP A 76 -21.01 -5.57 -9.20
C ASP A 76 -19.50 -5.38 -9.25
N LEU A 77 -18.80 -6.45 -9.65
CA LEU A 77 -17.36 -6.44 -9.78
C LEU A 77 -16.95 -6.31 -11.25
N ARG A 78 -15.80 -5.67 -11.45
CA ARG A 78 -15.05 -5.72 -12.71
C ARG A 78 -13.65 -6.22 -12.43
N LEU A 79 -13.26 -7.32 -13.08
CA LEU A 79 -11.93 -7.91 -12.99
C LEU A 79 -11.18 -7.68 -14.31
N ASN A 80 -10.00 -7.06 -14.23
CA ASN A 80 -9.09 -6.89 -15.35
C ASN A 80 -7.91 -7.85 -15.23
N MET A 81 -7.64 -8.59 -16.29
CA MET A 81 -6.58 -9.59 -16.32
C MET A 81 -5.85 -9.62 -17.66
N ASN A 82 -4.65 -10.18 -17.67
CA ASN A 82 -3.87 -10.43 -18.88
C ASN A 82 -3.96 -11.92 -19.22
N VAL A 83 -4.38 -12.22 -20.44
CA VAL A 83 -4.39 -13.58 -20.97
C VAL A 83 -3.36 -13.67 -22.10
N GLY A 84 -2.31 -14.47 -21.86
CA GLY A 84 -1.31 -14.77 -22.88
C GLY A 84 -1.90 -15.74 -23.91
N PHE A 85 -1.99 -15.32 -25.17
CA PHE A 85 -2.53 -16.18 -26.22
C PHE A 85 -1.67 -17.42 -26.40
N PRO A 86 -2.26 -18.62 -26.32
CA PRO A 86 -1.53 -19.85 -26.57
C PRO A 86 -1.14 -19.90 -28.03
N ALA A 87 0.16 -20.16 -28.31
CA ALA A 87 0.68 -20.20 -29.64
C ALA A 87 1.75 -21.28 -29.77
N ASN A 88 1.84 -21.86 -30.98
CA ASN A 88 2.94 -22.71 -31.42
C ASN A 88 3.70 -21.96 -32.54
N GLY A 89 4.86 -21.43 -32.21
CA GLY A 89 5.57 -20.50 -33.08
C GLY A 89 4.74 -19.22 -33.29
N ARG A 90 4.38 -18.95 -34.56
CA ARG A 90 3.58 -17.78 -34.97
C ARG A 90 2.07 -18.07 -35.10
N LYS A 91 1.64 -19.32 -34.91
CA LYS A 91 0.24 -19.74 -35.07
C LYS A 91 -0.45 -19.78 -33.70
N ILE A 92 -1.56 -19.04 -33.54
CA ILE A 92 -2.41 -19.08 -32.34
C ILE A 92 -3.13 -20.42 -32.28
N CYS A 93 -3.16 -21.03 -31.08
CA CYS A 93 -3.93 -22.23 -30.79
C CYS A 93 -5.30 -21.84 -30.29
N SER A 94 -6.27 -21.63 -31.19
CA SER A 94 -7.63 -21.14 -30.86
C SER A 94 -8.35 -22.04 -29.86
N ASP A 95 -8.29 -23.36 -30.05
CA ASP A 95 -8.96 -24.35 -29.22
C ASP A 95 -8.51 -24.26 -27.74
N VAL A 96 -7.18 -24.03 -27.55
CA VAL A 96 -6.64 -23.83 -26.18
C VAL A 96 -7.07 -22.50 -25.60
N LEU A 97 -7.16 -21.44 -26.42
CA LEU A 97 -7.64 -20.14 -26.00
C LEU A 97 -9.11 -20.19 -25.57
N GLU A 98 -9.95 -20.87 -26.36
CA GLU A 98 -11.37 -21.10 -26.04
C GLU A 98 -11.52 -21.88 -24.73
N GLN A 99 -10.72 -22.92 -24.52
CA GLN A 99 -10.70 -23.68 -23.27
C GLN A 99 -10.35 -22.80 -22.06
N ILE A 100 -9.40 -21.86 -22.24
CA ILE A 100 -9.03 -20.93 -21.16
C ILE A 100 -10.18 -19.97 -20.87
N LEU A 101 -10.72 -19.30 -21.89
CA LEU A 101 -11.68 -18.22 -21.74
C LEU A 101 -13.07 -18.71 -21.29
N PHE A 102 -13.56 -19.82 -21.85
CA PHE A 102 -14.93 -20.26 -21.67
C PHE A 102 -15.12 -21.45 -20.74
N ASN A 103 -14.09 -22.29 -20.55
CA ASN A 103 -14.22 -23.46 -19.70
C ASN A 103 -13.42 -23.35 -18.39
N GLN A 104 -12.32 -22.59 -18.37
CA GLN A 104 -11.46 -22.52 -17.19
C GLN A 104 -11.66 -21.26 -16.36
N LEU A 105 -11.79 -20.11 -17.00
CA LEU A 105 -11.95 -18.84 -16.28
C LEU A 105 -13.33 -18.69 -15.60
N PRO A 106 -14.46 -19.02 -16.23
CA PRO A 106 -15.76 -18.81 -15.59
C PRO A 106 -15.89 -19.48 -14.23
N PRO A 107 -15.65 -20.80 -14.07
CA PRO A 107 -15.75 -21.42 -12.74
C PRO A 107 -14.71 -20.87 -11.72
N MET A 108 -13.55 -20.41 -12.18
CA MET A 108 -12.60 -19.75 -11.27
C MET A 108 -13.11 -18.41 -10.78
N ILE A 109 -13.75 -17.64 -11.64
CA ILE A 109 -14.37 -16.36 -11.29
C ILE A 109 -15.54 -16.60 -10.35
N GLU A 110 -16.44 -17.51 -10.68
CA GLU A 110 -17.61 -17.85 -9.86
C GLU A 110 -17.24 -18.31 -8.45
N ASN A 111 -16.23 -19.20 -8.34
CA ASN A 111 -15.79 -19.77 -7.06
C ASN A 111 -14.97 -18.81 -6.19
N ASN A 112 -14.47 -17.68 -6.73
CA ASN A 112 -13.61 -16.77 -5.98
C ASN A 112 -14.15 -15.33 -5.89
N LEU A 113 -15.15 -14.95 -6.73
CA LEU A 113 -15.65 -13.59 -6.80
C LEU A 113 -17.17 -13.47 -6.58
N ILE A 114 -17.88 -14.57 -6.38
CA ILE A 114 -19.30 -14.57 -5.96
C ILE A 114 -19.36 -15.01 -4.50
N TYR A 115 -19.90 -14.16 -3.63
CA TYR A 115 -19.88 -14.38 -2.18
C TYR A 115 -20.53 -15.69 -1.75
N ALA A 116 -21.65 -16.07 -2.39
CA ALA A 116 -22.36 -17.32 -2.08
C ALA A 116 -21.47 -18.57 -2.29
N ASN A 117 -20.56 -18.52 -3.26
CA ASN A 117 -19.70 -19.64 -3.65
C ASN A 117 -18.38 -19.70 -2.88
N LEU A 118 -18.09 -18.67 -2.07
CA LEU A 118 -16.88 -18.67 -1.26
C LEU A 118 -16.97 -19.74 -0.15
N THR A 119 -15.85 -20.39 0.12
CA THR A 119 -15.71 -21.30 1.26
C THR A 119 -15.78 -20.52 2.59
N ASP A 120 -16.12 -21.22 3.68
CA ASP A 120 -16.17 -20.60 5.00
C ASP A 120 -14.82 -19.97 5.40
N ALA A 121 -13.70 -20.60 5.08
CA ALA A 121 -12.37 -20.05 5.31
C ALA A 121 -12.11 -18.75 4.53
N GLN A 122 -12.61 -18.65 3.29
CA GLN A 122 -12.51 -17.42 2.50
C GLN A 122 -13.39 -16.31 3.08
N LYS A 123 -14.59 -16.64 3.53
CA LYS A 123 -15.49 -15.68 4.20
C LYS A 123 -14.89 -15.19 5.52
N GLU A 124 -14.26 -16.08 6.29
CA GLU A 124 -13.53 -15.71 7.50
C GLU A 124 -12.32 -14.79 7.19
N GLU A 125 -11.56 -15.10 6.13
CA GLU A 125 -10.45 -14.23 5.68
C GLU A 125 -10.99 -12.82 5.35
N LEU A 126 -12.13 -12.70 4.66
CA LEU A 126 -12.75 -11.41 4.35
C LEU A 126 -13.26 -10.70 5.61
N GLU A 127 -13.81 -11.44 6.56
CA GLU A 127 -14.26 -10.87 7.85
C GLU A 127 -13.08 -10.28 8.62
N ASN A 128 -11.97 -11.01 8.69
CA ASN A 128 -10.74 -10.53 9.34
C ASN A 128 -10.17 -9.29 8.64
N VAL A 129 -10.21 -9.22 7.31
CA VAL A 129 -9.82 -8.03 6.54
C VAL A 129 -10.72 -6.84 6.85
N TYR A 130 -12.03 -7.05 6.96
CA TYR A 130 -12.99 -6.00 7.33
C TYR A 130 -12.71 -5.47 8.73
N GLN A 131 -12.55 -6.35 9.72
CA GLN A 131 -12.29 -5.98 11.11
C GLN A 131 -10.97 -5.21 11.24
N LEU A 132 -9.90 -5.70 10.60
CA LEU A 132 -8.63 -4.99 10.54
C LEU A 132 -8.77 -3.59 9.93
N THR A 133 -9.51 -3.48 8.83
CA THR A 133 -9.73 -2.19 8.17
C THR A 133 -10.49 -1.21 9.07
N CYS A 134 -11.52 -1.67 9.78
CA CYS A 134 -12.26 -0.84 10.73
C CYS A 134 -11.35 -0.36 11.87
N ASN A 135 -10.51 -1.23 12.41
CA ASN A 135 -9.55 -0.88 13.45
C ASN A 135 -8.53 0.15 12.94
N GLN A 136 -7.99 -0.05 11.74
CA GLN A 136 -7.07 0.90 11.11
C GLN A 136 -7.73 2.27 10.89
N GLN A 137 -9.00 2.31 10.50
CA GLN A 137 -9.73 3.57 10.35
C GLN A 137 -9.95 4.26 11.71
N ALA A 138 -10.28 3.50 12.75
CA ALA A 138 -10.43 4.06 14.10
C ALA A 138 -9.13 4.68 14.62
N ILE A 139 -8.00 4.00 14.43
CA ILE A 139 -6.68 4.54 14.81
C ILE A 139 -6.32 5.78 13.97
N ARG A 140 -6.61 5.81 12.67
CA ARG A 140 -6.39 7.00 11.83
C ARG A 140 -7.25 8.19 12.28
N GLN A 141 -8.51 7.92 12.66
CA GLN A 141 -9.37 8.95 13.19
C GLN A 141 -8.80 9.48 14.53
N TYR A 142 -8.35 8.58 15.41
CA TYR A 142 -7.71 8.97 16.67
C TYR A 142 -6.47 9.84 16.45
N ILE A 143 -5.60 9.47 15.47
CA ILE A 143 -4.43 10.27 15.08
C ILE A 143 -4.83 11.69 14.69
N GLN A 144 -5.90 11.81 13.90
CA GLN A 144 -6.39 13.11 13.43
C GLN A 144 -7.02 13.94 14.58
N ASP A 145 -7.84 13.33 15.43
CA ASP A 145 -8.59 14.00 16.49
C ASP A 145 -7.69 14.43 17.68
N ASN A 146 -6.51 13.81 17.81
CA ASN A 146 -5.58 14.08 18.92
C ASN A 146 -4.27 14.75 18.47
N ASP A 147 -4.26 15.36 17.29
CA ASP A 147 -3.10 16.09 16.74
C ASP A 147 -1.80 15.25 16.77
N LEU A 148 -1.89 13.99 16.34
CA LEU A 148 -0.74 13.12 16.21
C LEU A 148 -0.23 13.10 14.76
N ALA A 149 1.07 12.92 14.60
CA ALA A 149 1.72 12.67 13.33
C ALA A 149 1.56 11.20 12.90
N ALA A 150 1.71 10.28 13.86
CA ALA A 150 1.66 8.84 13.63
C ALA A 150 1.42 8.04 14.92
N PHE A 151 1.15 6.75 14.74
CA PHE A 151 1.07 5.75 15.80
C PHE A 151 1.80 4.48 15.36
N VAL A 152 2.55 3.87 16.28
CA VAL A 152 3.28 2.61 16.06
C VAL A 152 2.90 1.63 17.16
N ALA A 153 2.17 0.57 16.82
CA ALA A 153 1.72 -0.41 17.80
C ALA A 153 2.86 -1.25 18.37
N ASN A 154 2.77 -1.60 19.64
CA ASN A 154 3.63 -2.62 20.24
C ASN A 154 3.43 -3.97 19.55
N GLY A 155 4.51 -4.75 19.43
CA GLY A 155 4.50 -6.02 18.69
C GLY A 155 4.63 -5.86 17.18
N SER A 156 4.73 -4.63 16.66
CA SER A 156 4.97 -4.43 15.22
C SER A 156 6.34 -4.92 14.78
N VAL A 157 6.39 -5.59 13.63
CA VAL A 157 7.62 -6.00 12.93
C VAL A 157 7.99 -4.95 11.90
N LEU A 158 8.88 -4.04 12.28
CA LEU A 158 9.25 -2.91 11.42
C LEU A 158 10.25 -3.29 10.30
N PRO A 159 11.29 -4.12 10.53
CA PRO A 159 12.26 -4.46 9.50
C PRO A 159 11.68 -5.39 8.44
N ARG A 160 12.26 -5.32 7.24
CA ARG A 160 11.97 -6.19 6.10
C ARG A 160 13.12 -7.15 5.85
N VAL A 161 12.85 -8.26 5.16
CA VAL A 161 13.85 -9.30 4.84
C VAL A 161 15.09 -8.71 4.17
N SER A 162 14.91 -7.72 3.29
CA SER A 162 15.99 -6.99 2.63
C SER A 162 15.54 -5.60 2.18
N GLY A 163 16.47 -4.78 1.72
CA GLY A 163 16.17 -3.46 1.16
C GLY A 163 15.29 -3.49 -0.11
N ALA A 164 15.25 -4.62 -0.80
CA ALA A 164 14.43 -4.83 -2.00
C ALA A 164 13.17 -5.67 -1.77
N SER A 165 12.90 -6.09 -0.53
CA SER A 165 11.76 -6.92 -0.16
C SER A 165 10.79 -6.15 0.73
N ASP A 166 9.49 -6.27 0.46
CA ASP A 166 8.42 -5.73 1.30
C ASP A 166 7.97 -6.74 2.37
N LEU A 167 8.50 -7.98 2.36
CA LEU A 167 8.12 -9.01 3.31
C LEU A 167 8.71 -8.74 4.71
N PRO A 168 7.95 -8.99 5.79
CA PRO A 168 8.46 -8.85 7.15
C PRO A 168 9.63 -9.79 7.42
N MET A 169 10.59 -9.35 8.23
CA MET A 169 11.70 -10.18 8.71
C MET A 169 11.19 -11.14 9.77
N GLU A 170 11.42 -12.46 9.61
CA GLU A 170 10.84 -13.50 10.48
C GLU A 170 11.37 -13.42 11.92
N ASP A 171 12.67 -13.22 12.12
CA ASP A 171 13.33 -13.18 13.45
C ASP A 171 13.60 -11.75 13.94
N ALA A 172 12.77 -10.80 13.57
CA ALA A 172 12.95 -9.42 13.98
C ALA A 172 12.54 -9.19 15.44
N VAL A 173 13.27 -8.26 16.09
CA VAL A 173 12.81 -7.72 17.37
C VAL A 173 11.55 -6.89 17.15
N GLU A 174 10.49 -7.26 17.84
CA GLU A 174 9.23 -6.53 17.81
C GLU A 174 9.39 -5.13 18.41
N PHE A 175 8.65 -4.18 17.86
CA PHE A 175 8.64 -2.82 18.37
C PHE A 175 7.99 -2.76 19.75
N LYS A 176 8.62 -2.02 20.66
CA LYS A 176 8.10 -1.70 21.98
C LYS A 176 8.18 -0.18 22.21
N SER A 177 7.06 0.41 22.58
CA SER A 177 6.95 1.82 22.90
C SER A 177 7.74 2.19 24.16
N PRO A 178 8.41 3.34 24.21
CA PRO A 178 8.79 3.97 25.46
C PRO A 178 7.57 4.26 26.34
N GLU A 179 7.70 4.10 27.65
CA GLU A 179 6.56 4.27 28.60
C GLU A 179 5.92 5.66 28.51
N ASP A 180 6.74 6.70 28.38
CA ASP A 180 6.27 8.10 28.32
C ASP A 180 5.47 8.43 27.03
N LEU A 181 5.62 7.64 25.99
CA LEU A 181 4.95 7.82 24.70
C LEU A 181 3.87 6.77 24.45
N GLU A 182 3.72 5.79 25.37
CA GLU A 182 2.73 4.73 25.20
C GLU A 182 1.32 5.25 25.43
N ILE A 183 0.43 4.91 24.52
CA ILE A 183 -1.01 5.08 24.63
C ILE A 183 -1.73 3.80 24.27
N ALA A 184 -2.99 3.69 24.71
CA ALA A 184 -3.91 2.65 24.27
C ALA A 184 -5.04 3.30 23.49
N ILE A 185 -5.32 2.79 22.29
CA ILE A 185 -6.38 3.27 21.41
C ILE A 185 -7.47 2.21 21.34
N ASP A 186 -8.69 2.58 21.73
CA ASP A 186 -9.86 1.71 21.58
C ASP A 186 -10.18 1.51 20.08
N VAL A 187 -10.45 0.27 19.73
CA VAL A 187 -10.75 -0.14 18.36
C VAL A 187 -12.08 -0.91 18.33
N PRO A 188 -12.81 -0.89 17.19
CA PRO A 188 -14.09 -1.56 17.08
C PRO A 188 -14.05 -3.08 17.32
N PHE A 189 -12.93 -3.71 17.01
CA PHE A 189 -12.79 -5.18 17.09
C PHE A 189 -11.54 -5.55 17.87
N GLY A 190 -11.70 -6.32 18.93
CA GLY A 190 -10.62 -6.81 19.77
C GLY A 190 -10.33 -5.92 20.99
N ALA A 191 -9.16 -6.11 21.59
CA ALA A 191 -8.68 -5.30 22.72
C ALA A 191 -8.09 -3.98 22.23
N PRO A 192 -8.02 -2.94 23.11
CA PRO A 192 -7.34 -1.69 22.79
C PRO A 192 -5.92 -1.93 22.29
N VAL A 193 -5.51 -1.23 21.24
CA VAL A 193 -4.18 -1.34 20.66
C VAL A 193 -3.23 -0.41 21.40
N LYS A 194 -2.22 -0.98 22.06
CA LYS A 194 -1.17 -0.22 22.76
C LYS A 194 -0.01 0.07 21.82
N GLY A 195 0.58 1.26 21.94
CA GLY A 195 1.73 1.63 21.12
C GLY A 195 2.19 3.06 21.36
N MET A 196 3.21 3.46 20.61
CA MET A 196 3.83 4.77 20.67
C MET A 196 3.04 5.80 19.87
N LYS A 197 2.62 6.87 20.53
CA LYS A 197 2.16 8.08 19.85
C LYS A 197 3.36 8.91 19.37
N ILE A 198 3.25 9.50 18.19
CA ILE A 198 4.18 10.51 17.69
C ILE A 198 3.38 11.82 17.57
N PRO A 199 3.65 12.83 18.40
CA PRO A 199 2.91 14.08 18.38
C PRO A 199 3.25 14.92 17.15
N LEU A 200 2.40 15.90 16.82
CA LEU A 200 2.74 16.96 15.88
C LEU A 200 3.86 17.85 16.44
N GLY A 201 4.52 18.59 15.55
CA GLY A 201 5.67 19.42 15.85
C GLY A 201 6.97 18.77 15.39
N VAL A 202 8.08 19.08 16.03
CA VAL A 202 9.40 18.55 15.64
C VAL A 202 9.74 17.34 16.51
N THR A 203 9.80 16.18 15.89
CA THR A 203 10.24 14.92 16.52
C THR A 203 11.57 14.49 15.95
N LEU A 204 12.59 14.33 16.82
CA LEU A 204 13.91 13.82 16.43
C LEU A 204 14.01 12.32 16.73
N ILE A 205 14.38 11.53 15.72
CA ILE A 205 14.68 10.10 15.84
C ILE A 205 16.19 9.97 15.93
N VAL A 206 16.73 9.82 17.15
CA VAL A 206 18.16 9.77 17.42
C VAL A 206 18.63 8.37 17.82
N GLY A 207 19.92 8.09 17.62
CA GLY A 207 20.53 6.81 18.01
C GLY A 207 21.77 6.50 17.17
N GLY A 208 22.55 5.51 17.60
CA GLY A 208 23.73 5.05 16.90
C GLY A 208 23.44 4.37 15.55
N GLY A 209 24.49 4.05 14.80
CA GLY A 209 24.36 3.25 13.58
C GLY A 209 23.71 1.89 13.88
N TYR A 210 22.89 1.42 12.94
CA TYR A 210 22.18 0.12 13.02
C TYR A 210 21.14 -0.02 14.16
N HIS A 211 20.77 1.07 14.84
CA HIS A 211 19.73 1.05 15.91
C HIS A 211 18.30 1.22 15.41
N GLY A 212 18.06 1.06 14.12
CA GLY A 212 16.71 1.00 13.57
C GLY A 212 16.06 2.36 13.24
N LYS A 213 16.78 3.49 13.29
CA LYS A 213 16.24 4.83 12.94
C LYS A 213 15.58 4.86 11.56
N SER A 214 16.35 4.52 10.52
CA SER A 214 15.84 4.49 9.15
C SER A 214 14.76 3.40 8.94
N THR A 215 14.78 2.31 9.73
CA THR A 215 13.72 1.30 9.72
C THR A 215 12.41 1.86 10.23
N LEU A 216 12.43 2.60 11.34
CA LEU A 216 11.26 3.29 11.87
C LEU A 216 10.76 4.35 10.88
N LEU A 217 11.64 5.19 10.34
CA LEU A 217 11.27 6.22 9.37
C LEU A 217 10.62 5.60 8.10
N LYS A 218 11.21 4.52 7.56
CA LYS A 218 10.61 3.78 6.43
C LYS A 218 9.26 3.14 6.77
N ALA A 219 9.07 2.69 8.02
CA ALA A 219 7.79 2.17 8.45
C ALA A 219 6.72 3.27 8.52
N LEU A 220 7.08 4.46 9.03
CA LEU A 220 6.21 5.64 9.05
C LEU A 220 5.88 6.15 7.65
N GLU A 221 6.87 6.18 6.74
CA GLU A 221 6.67 6.52 5.32
C GLU A 221 5.59 5.64 4.68
N ARG A 222 5.62 4.32 4.93
CA ARG A 222 4.61 3.38 4.44
C ARG A 222 3.32 3.39 5.26
N GLY A 223 3.36 3.94 6.47
CA GLY A 223 2.21 4.10 7.35
C GLY A 223 1.09 5.00 6.82
N VAL A 224 1.31 5.73 5.72
CA VAL A 224 0.26 6.45 4.99
C VAL A 224 -0.77 5.50 4.38
N TYR A 225 -0.36 4.26 4.08
CA TYR A 225 -1.23 3.19 3.60
C TYR A 225 -1.65 2.25 4.72
N ASN A 226 -2.76 1.54 4.53
CA ASN A 226 -3.11 0.40 5.35
C ASN A 226 -2.30 -0.82 4.88
N HIS A 227 -1.92 -1.67 5.81
CA HIS A 227 -1.21 -2.91 5.54
C HIS A 227 -2.12 -4.11 5.76
N ILE A 228 -1.85 -5.20 5.04
CA ILE A 228 -2.58 -6.47 5.19
C ILE A 228 -2.26 -7.13 6.52
N ALA A 229 -3.11 -8.05 6.95
CA ALA A 229 -2.85 -8.88 8.13
C ALA A 229 -1.56 -9.71 7.97
N LYS A 230 -0.83 -9.88 9.06
CA LYS A 230 0.46 -10.61 9.14
C LYS A 230 1.63 -9.93 8.41
N ASP A 231 1.48 -8.64 8.06
CA ASP A 231 2.58 -7.83 7.57
C ASP A 231 3.52 -7.34 8.68
N GLY A 232 3.04 -7.31 9.91
CA GLY A 232 3.76 -6.77 11.07
C GLY A 232 3.71 -5.24 11.18
N ARG A 233 3.17 -4.54 10.17
CA ARG A 233 2.96 -3.07 10.19
C ARG A 233 1.48 -2.69 10.09
N GLU A 234 0.57 -3.62 10.44
CA GLU A 234 -0.87 -3.43 10.37
C GLU A 234 -1.33 -2.16 11.10
N TYR A 235 -0.71 -1.87 12.23
CA TYR A 235 -1.01 -0.71 13.07
C TYR A 235 0.19 0.25 13.19
N VAL A 236 1.00 0.33 12.14
CA VAL A 236 1.95 1.43 11.93
C VAL A 236 1.28 2.42 10.99
N LEU A 237 0.71 3.47 11.55
CA LEU A 237 -0.16 4.39 10.83
C LEU A 237 0.33 5.82 11.00
N ALA A 238 0.59 6.49 9.89
CA ALA A 238 0.92 7.92 9.81
C ALA A 238 -0.24 8.71 9.22
N ARG A 239 -0.21 10.02 9.34
CA ARG A 239 -1.12 10.92 8.63
C ARG A 239 -1.04 10.65 7.13
N LYS A 240 -2.18 10.74 6.45
CA LYS A 240 -2.26 10.44 5.00
C LYS A 240 -1.53 11.46 4.12
N ASP A 241 -1.32 12.65 4.65
CA ASP A 241 -0.63 13.77 4.00
C ASP A 241 0.87 13.79 4.31
N ALA A 242 1.41 12.75 4.97
CA ALA A 242 2.83 12.62 5.22
C ALA A 242 3.61 12.40 3.92
N MET A 243 4.68 13.19 3.73
CA MET A 243 5.60 13.06 2.62
C MET A 243 7.03 12.87 3.09
N LYS A 244 7.75 11.97 2.41
CA LYS A 244 9.19 11.80 2.64
C LYS A 244 9.95 12.82 1.80
N VAL A 245 10.82 13.56 2.47
CA VAL A 245 11.74 14.53 1.86
C VAL A 245 13.16 13.95 1.91
N ARG A 246 13.87 14.03 0.78
CA ARG A 246 15.26 13.56 0.64
C ARG A 246 16.11 14.65 -0.01
N ALA A 247 17.39 14.62 0.30
CA ALA A 247 18.41 15.28 -0.51
C ALA A 247 18.73 14.37 -1.71
N GLU A 248 18.66 14.92 -2.93
CA GLU A 248 18.87 14.17 -4.18
C GLU A 248 19.83 14.95 -5.07
N ASP A 249 21.13 14.61 -5.01
CA ASP A 249 22.11 15.22 -5.91
C ASP A 249 21.79 14.88 -7.37
N GLY A 250 21.92 15.87 -8.25
CA GLY A 250 21.67 15.70 -9.67
C GLY A 250 20.20 15.79 -10.08
N ARG A 251 19.28 16.11 -9.16
CA ARG A 251 17.86 16.27 -9.49
C ARG A 251 17.65 17.51 -10.35
N ALA A 252 16.85 17.40 -11.42
CA ALA A 252 16.34 18.57 -12.12
C ALA A 252 15.20 19.23 -11.33
N VAL A 253 15.24 20.56 -11.23
CA VAL A 253 14.20 21.38 -10.58
C VAL A 253 13.78 22.45 -11.57
N HIS A 254 12.48 22.70 -11.72
CA HIS A 254 11.93 23.65 -12.68
C HIS A 254 10.96 24.62 -12.01
N ASN A 255 11.33 25.90 -12.01
CA ASN A 255 10.48 27.02 -11.58
C ASN A 255 9.88 26.86 -10.18
N ASP A 256 10.67 26.42 -9.22
CA ASP A 256 10.27 26.18 -7.84
C ASP A 256 10.74 27.33 -6.92
N ASP A 257 9.93 27.70 -5.93
CA ASP A 257 10.28 28.73 -4.94
C ASP A 257 10.99 28.11 -3.73
N ILE A 258 12.31 28.18 -3.75
CA ILE A 258 13.15 27.73 -2.63
C ILE A 258 13.61 28.86 -1.72
N SER A 259 13.11 30.08 -1.91
CA SER A 259 13.56 31.29 -1.19
C SER A 259 13.31 31.25 0.31
N MET A 260 12.37 30.40 0.77
CA MET A 260 12.14 30.16 2.20
C MET A 260 13.37 29.56 2.89
N PHE A 261 14.17 28.77 2.16
CA PHE A 261 15.32 28.06 2.72
C PHE A 261 16.65 28.64 2.24
N ILE A 262 16.69 29.08 0.98
CA ILE A 262 17.93 29.54 0.32
C ILE A 262 17.66 30.87 -0.39
N GLN A 263 18.34 31.93 0.07
CA GLN A 263 18.11 33.27 -0.49
C GLN A 263 19.19 33.71 -1.50
N ASN A 264 20.43 33.23 -1.35
CA ASN A 264 21.54 33.64 -2.21
C ASN A 264 22.30 32.40 -2.70
N LEU A 265 22.19 32.10 -3.98
CA LEU A 265 22.98 31.06 -4.64
C LEU A 265 24.00 31.71 -5.60
N PRO A 266 25.26 31.22 -5.57
CA PRO A 266 26.26 31.65 -6.54
C PRO A 266 25.75 31.42 -7.98
N ASN A 267 25.88 32.43 -8.84
CA ASN A 267 25.50 32.33 -10.26
C ASN A 267 24.03 32.13 -10.61
N ILE A 268 23.11 32.13 -9.65
CA ILE A 268 21.67 31.98 -9.86
C ILE A 268 20.95 33.29 -9.58
N LYS A 269 20.16 33.79 -10.57
CA LYS A 269 19.51 35.10 -10.52
C LYS A 269 18.32 35.16 -9.56
N SER A 270 17.65 34.05 -9.28
CA SER A 270 16.44 34.03 -8.46
C SER A 270 16.25 32.66 -7.80
N THR A 271 15.93 32.68 -6.50
CA THR A 271 15.52 31.50 -5.74
C THR A 271 14.00 31.41 -5.60
N VAL A 272 13.27 32.46 -6.01
CA VAL A 272 11.79 32.47 -6.11
C VAL A 272 11.29 31.70 -7.34
N SER A 273 12.13 31.58 -8.37
CA SER A 273 11.86 30.82 -9.59
C SER A 273 13.12 30.03 -9.92
N PHE A 274 13.44 29.11 -9.04
CA PHE A 274 14.65 28.30 -9.14
C PHE A 274 14.51 27.25 -10.22
N THR A 275 15.46 27.20 -11.12
CA THR A 275 15.54 26.21 -12.20
C THR A 275 16.98 25.75 -12.36
N THR A 276 17.19 24.45 -12.35
CA THR A 276 18.48 23.79 -12.61
C THR A 276 18.26 22.38 -13.14
N GLU A 277 19.18 21.92 -14.00
CA GLU A 277 19.20 20.52 -14.45
C GLU A 277 19.98 19.60 -13.49
N ASP A 278 20.72 20.19 -12.53
CA ASP A 278 21.65 19.47 -11.64
C ASP A 278 21.67 20.18 -10.28
N ALA A 279 20.69 19.87 -9.43
CA ALA A 279 20.60 20.41 -8.09
C ALA A 279 21.56 19.70 -7.14
N SER A 280 22.22 20.47 -6.26
CA SER A 280 22.92 19.90 -5.11
C SER A 280 21.95 19.30 -4.09
N GLY A 281 22.42 18.47 -3.17
CA GLY A 281 21.59 17.88 -2.13
C GLY A 281 20.79 18.91 -1.35
N SER A 282 21.36 20.02 -0.93
CA SER A 282 20.66 21.08 -0.19
C SER A 282 19.59 21.79 -1.02
N THR A 283 19.86 22.07 -2.30
CA THR A 283 18.89 22.74 -3.19
C THR A 283 17.76 21.82 -3.59
N SER A 284 18.05 20.54 -3.85
CA SER A 284 17.01 19.53 -4.12
C SER A 284 16.13 19.27 -2.91
N GLN A 285 16.71 19.24 -1.70
CA GLN A 285 15.93 19.08 -0.48
C GLN A 285 15.02 20.28 -0.21
N ALA A 286 15.53 21.50 -0.44
CA ALA A 286 14.72 22.73 -0.35
C ALA A 286 13.51 22.69 -1.32
N ALA A 287 13.75 22.29 -2.59
CA ALA A 287 12.70 22.10 -3.57
C ALA A 287 11.71 21.00 -3.16
N ASN A 288 12.18 19.84 -2.68
CA ASN A 288 11.31 18.78 -2.18
C ASN A 288 10.40 19.25 -1.04
N VAL A 289 10.89 20.10 -0.13
CA VAL A 289 10.07 20.67 0.95
C VAL A 289 9.03 21.62 0.39
N ALA A 290 9.42 22.54 -0.52
CA ALA A 290 8.50 23.49 -1.15
C ALA A 290 7.37 22.75 -1.89
N GLU A 291 7.71 21.80 -2.76
CA GLU A 291 6.75 20.95 -3.49
C GLU A 291 5.81 20.16 -2.56
N ALA A 292 6.35 19.63 -1.44
CA ALA A 292 5.55 18.92 -0.45
C ALA A 292 4.52 19.87 0.20
N LEU A 293 4.92 21.07 0.57
CA LEU A 293 4.03 22.09 1.14
C LEU A 293 2.98 22.54 0.13
N GLU A 294 3.35 22.78 -1.11
CA GLU A 294 2.43 23.14 -2.20
C GLU A 294 1.41 22.05 -2.49
N SER A 295 1.80 20.77 -2.35
CA SER A 295 0.87 19.65 -2.48
C SER A 295 -0.10 19.49 -1.29
N GLY A 296 0.04 20.33 -0.24
CA GLY A 296 -0.79 20.32 0.96
C GLY A 296 -0.33 19.37 2.05
N SER A 297 0.91 18.85 1.98
CA SER A 297 1.47 18.04 3.07
C SER A 297 1.66 18.87 4.33
N GLN A 298 1.25 18.30 5.47
CA GLN A 298 1.43 18.90 6.80
C GLN A 298 2.39 18.08 7.68
N LEU A 299 2.91 16.98 7.17
CA LEU A 299 3.88 16.13 7.83
C LEU A 299 5.03 15.75 6.90
N LEU A 300 6.23 16.19 7.25
CA LEU A 300 7.43 15.86 6.50
C LEU A 300 8.26 14.82 7.27
N LEU A 301 8.64 13.76 6.59
CA LEU A 301 9.53 12.73 7.07
C LEU A 301 10.90 12.94 6.42
N MET A 302 11.89 13.37 7.20
CA MET A 302 13.21 13.74 6.67
C MET A 302 14.26 12.74 7.12
N ASP A 303 15.12 12.30 6.20
CA ASP A 303 16.30 11.47 6.45
C ASP A 303 17.57 12.31 6.26
N GLU A 304 18.64 11.98 6.96
CA GLU A 304 19.91 12.75 6.94
C GLU A 304 20.76 12.52 5.69
N ASP A 305 20.39 11.66 4.77
CA ASP A 305 21.22 11.31 3.60
C ASP A 305 21.37 12.44 2.59
#